data_e57d0e57527eacfb517b18e71df0b2b2
#
_entry.id   e57d0e57527eacfb517b18e71df0b2b2
#
_cell.length_a   1.000
_cell.length_b   1.000
_cell.length_c   1.000
_cell.angle_alpha   90.00
_cell.angle_beta   90.00
_cell.angle_gamma   90.00
#
_symmetry.space_group_name_H-M   'P 1'
#
loop_
_entity.id
_entity.type
_entity.pdbx_description
1 polymer ?
#
loop_
_entity_poly.entity_id
_entity_poly.type
_entity_poly.pdbx_seq_one_letter_code
_entity_poly.pdbx_strand_id
1 'polypeptide(L)'
;MIYSYAVVSGQKGNIMLQKLYVFFKKETVLSIAVILALLSMFWIRPDKVYFNYIDFRTLGLLFCLMSIVAGLKAIGVFDMLAKKLLMGTSGTVGVIRLLVLLCFFLSMVITNDVALITFVPLALIIVHKLPKELTNYWLLKIVAMQTIAANLGSMLTPIGNPQNLYLYARAGMSATELITLMLPYSAASFILLLIWIQIAAVKAPHIHGFEKDKTLLGFSDRRKNNMEYLVAYLILFAICLLTVAHIIPYQIPFVLVIVYMLLRNRENISRVDYSLLVTFIALFIFIGNLGRIPQFSSFLERIMAGRETFTAILASQVMSNVPAALLLSGFTDNYRALIVGTNIGGLGTLIASMASLISFKYIAKENRNLRGKYLGIFTASNIVFLIFMLILHFFLG
;
A
#
# COMPACT_ATOMS: atom_id res chain seq x y z
N MET A 1 43.10 -29.89 13.23
CA MET A 1 41.64 -29.94 13.25
C MET A 1 40.97 -28.69 13.84
N ILE A 2 41.51 -28.05 14.85
CA ILE A 2 40.92 -26.87 15.52
C ILE A 2 40.97 -25.57 14.65
N TYR A 3 41.99 -25.42 13.79
CA TYR A 3 42.08 -24.25 12.86
C TYR A 3 41.05 -24.28 11.72
N SER A 4 40.62 -25.46 11.32
CA SER A 4 39.61 -25.61 10.24
C SER A 4 38.19 -25.22 10.72
N TYR A 5 37.88 -25.46 11.99
CA TYR A 5 36.57 -25.09 12.56
C TYR A 5 36.42 -23.57 12.79
N ALA A 6 37.48 -22.87 13.14
CA ALA A 6 37.44 -21.42 13.35
C ALA A 6 37.25 -20.63 12.04
N VAL A 7 37.87 -21.06 10.95
CA VAL A 7 37.71 -20.43 9.62
C VAL A 7 36.33 -20.65 9.06
N VAL A 8 35.75 -21.85 9.22
CA VAL A 8 34.39 -22.17 8.74
C VAL A 8 33.31 -21.44 9.59
N SER A 9 33.54 -21.25 10.90
CA SER A 9 32.63 -20.48 11.76
C SER A 9 32.70 -18.99 11.45
N GLY A 10 33.84 -18.43 11.13
CA GLY A 10 34.02 -17.03 10.74
C GLY A 10 33.39 -16.72 9.38
N GLN A 11 33.49 -17.63 8.40
CA GLN A 11 32.81 -17.47 7.11
C GLN A 11 31.26 -17.60 7.24
N LYS A 12 30.75 -18.53 8.05
CA LYS A 12 29.32 -18.65 8.32
C LYS A 12 28.77 -17.40 9.06
N GLY A 13 29.52 -16.85 10.00
CA GLY A 13 29.18 -15.60 10.70
C GLY A 13 29.11 -14.41 9.73
N ASN A 14 30.07 -14.27 8.83
CA ASN A 14 30.06 -13.21 7.81
C ASN A 14 28.88 -13.35 6.82
N ILE A 15 28.56 -14.56 6.39
CA ILE A 15 27.42 -14.82 5.49
C ILE A 15 26.08 -14.51 6.21
N MET A 16 25.98 -14.85 7.48
CA MET A 16 24.77 -14.56 8.27
C MET A 16 24.61 -13.04 8.51
N LEU A 17 25.69 -12.33 8.84
CA LEU A 17 25.68 -10.87 8.97
C LEU A 17 25.36 -10.15 7.67
N GLN A 18 25.88 -10.62 6.53
CA GLN A 18 25.54 -10.09 5.23
C GLN A 18 24.07 -10.33 4.88
N LYS A 19 23.53 -11.52 5.16
CA LYS A 19 22.10 -11.83 4.96
C LYS A 19 21.20 -10.94 5.84
N LEU A 20 21.57 -10.76 7.11
CA LEU A 20 20.88 -9.84 8.03
C LEU A 20 20.92 -8.39 7.51
N TYR A 21 22.10 -7.91 7.11
CA TYR A 21 22.25 -6.56 6.55
C TYR A 21 21.39 -6.34 5.31
N VAL A 22 21.37 -7.30 4.38
CA VAL A 22 20.53 -7.26 3.17
C VAL A 22 19.05 -7.28 3.54
N PHE A 23 18.66 -8.09 4.52
CA PHE A 23 17.29 -8.15 5.03
C PHE A 23 16.87 -6.81 5.67
N PHE A 24 17.67 -6.24 6.56
CA PHE A 24 17.41 -4.93 7.19
C PHE A 24 17.29 -3.81 6.17
N LYS A 25 18.12 -3.83 5.12
CA LYS A 25 18.07 -2.85 4.04
C LYS A 25 16.83 -3.02 3.13
N LYS A 26 16.34 -4.24 2.99
CA LYS A 26 15.16 -4.56 2.17
C LYS A 26 13.87 -4.24 2.93
N GLU A 27 13.80 -4.61 4.21
CA GLU A 27 12.61 -4.52 5.07
C GLU A 27 12.85 -3.48 6.19
N THR A 28 13.14 -2.23 5.79
CA THR A 28 13.53 -1.16 6.72
C THR A 28 12.45 -0.85 7.76
N VAL A 29 11.18 -0.79 7.37
CA VAL A 29 10.06 -0.49 8.27
C VAL A 29 9.90 -1.58 9.32
N LEU A 30 9.92 -2.85 8.89
CA LEU A 30 9.90 -4.00 9.79
C LEU A 30 11.08 -3.95 10.78
N SER A 31 12.27 -3.68 10.27
CA SER A 31 13.47 -3.63 11.10
C SER A 31 13.39 -2.57 12.20
N ILE A 32 12.95 -1.36 11.84
CA ILE A 32 12.73 -0.28 12.80
C ILE A 32 11.65 -0.67 13.81
N ALA A 33 10.52 -1.21 13.37
CA ALA A 33 9.44 -1.62 14.25
C ALA A 33 9.88 -2.67 15.27
N VAL A 34 10.64 -3.68 14.83
CA VAL A 34 11.18 -4.74 15.72
C VAL A 34 12.18 -4.14 16.71
N ILE A 35 13.09 -3.28 16.28
CA ILE A 35 14.05 -2.61 17.17
C ILE A 35 13.31 -1.78 18.23
N LEU A 36 12.31 -0.99 17.83
CA LEU A 36 11.51 -0.19 18.76
C LEU A 36 10.74 -1.06 19.76
N ALA A 37 10.15 -2.17 19.30
CA ALA A 37 9.48 -3.13 20.16
C ALA A 37 10.47 -3.72 21.20
N LEU A 38 11.64 -4.17 20.76
CA LEU A 38 12.66 -4.73 21.64
C LEU A 38 13.20 -3.69 22.64
N LEU A 39 13.45 -2.46 22.18
CA LEU A 39 13.87 -1.37 23.08
C LEU A 39 12.82 -1.07 24.13
N SER A 40 11.52 -1.04 23.75
CA SER A 40 10.44 -0.78 24.70
C SER A 40 10.32 -1.85 25.81
N MET A 41 10.77 -3.08 25.53
CA MET A 41 10.79 -4.17 26.51
C MET A 41 11.79 -3.95 27.67
N PHE A 42 12.76 -3.05 27.52
CA PHE A 42 13.66 -2.66 28.62
C PHE A 42 12.94 -1.84 29.70
N TRP A 43 11.94 -1.03 29.32
CA TRP A 43 11.12 -0.24 30.24
C TRP A 43 9.93 -1.04 30.77
N ILE A 44 9.26 -1.77 29.88
CA ILE A 44 8.08 -2.56 30.19
C ILE A 44 8.42 -4.02 29.89
N ARG A 45 8.70 -4.81 30.93
CA ARG A 45 9.04 -6.23 30.77
C ARG A 45 7.88 -7.02 30.18
N PRO A 46 8.14 -8.00 29.31
CA PRO A 46 7.11 -8.88 28.76
C PRO A 46 6.27 -9.54 29.85
N ASP A 47 4.96 -9.38 29.76
CA ASP A 47 3.97 -9.97 30.63
C ASP A 47 2.75 -10.49 29.84
N LYS A 48 1.75 -11.04 30.52
CA LYS A 48 0.52 -11.57 29.87
C LYS A 48 -0.27 -10.48 29.14
N VAL A 49 -0.11 -9.21 29.48
CA VAL A 49 -0.83 -8.08 28.90
C VAL A 49 -0.39 -7.83 27.45
N TYR A 50 0.82 -8.27 27.07
CA TYR A 50 1.32 -8.17 25.70
C TYR A 50 0.38 -8.81 24.65
N PHE A 51 -0.29 -9.92 25.03
CA PHE A 51 -1.27 -10.55 24.15
C PHE A 51 -2.49 -9.65 23.87
N ASN A 52 -2.83 -8.78 24.82
CA ASN A 52 -3.95 -7.84 24.68
C ASN A 52 -3.64 -6.64 23.80
N TYR A 53 -2.35 -6.37 23.53
CA TYR A 53 -1.96 -5.32 22.60
C TYR A 53 -2.25 -5.70 21.16
N ILE A 54 -2.23 -6.99 20.85
CA ILE A 54 -2.28 -7.50 19.49
C ILE A 54 -3.73 -7.55 19.01
N ASP A 55 -4.03 -6.81 17.96
CA ASP A 55 -5.31 -6.87 17.27
C ASP A 55 -5.32 -8.05 16.27
N PHE A 56 -5.70 -9.23 16.81
CA PHE A 56 -5.81 -10.46 16.01
C PHE A 56 -6.86 -10.37 14.90
N ARG A 57 -7.91 -9.56 15.08
CA ARG A 57 -8.93 -9.36 14.06
C ARG A 57 -8.34 -8.68 12.84
N THR A 58 -7.64 -7.57 13.02
CA THR A 58 -6.98 -6.85 11.93
C THR A 58 -5.93 -7.71 11.25
N LEU A 59 -5.07 -8.41 12.02
CA LEU A 59 -4.05 -9.31 11.46
C LEU A 59 -4.67 -10.46 10.65
N GLY A 60 -5.71 -11.08 11.16
CA GLY A 60 -6.42 -12.18 10.50
C GLY A 60 -7.07 -11.73 9.20
N LEU A 61 -7.73 -10.55 9.19
CA LEU A 61 -8.32 -9.97 7.98
C LEU A 61 -7.27 -9.55 6.96
N LEU A 62 -6.18 -8.91 7.38
CA LEU A 62 -5.07 -8.58 6.49
C LEU A 62 -4.50 -9.83 5.84
N PHE A 63 -4.24 -10.88 6.61
CA PHE A 63 -3.76 -12.16 6.07
C PHE A 63 -4.74 -12.74 5.04
N CYS A 64 -6.05 -12.77 5.34
CA CYS A 64 -7.06 -13.29 4.43
C CYS A 64 -7.13 -12.50 3.13
N LEU A 65 -7.24 -11.17 3.21
CA LEU A 65 -7.31 -10.30 2.03
C LEU A 65 -6.05 -10.40 1.19
N MET A 66 -4.85 -10.36 1.79
CA MET A 66 -3.59 -10.52 1.06
C MET A 66 -3.50 -11.88 0.38
N SER A 67 -3.92 -12.96 1.05
CA SER A 67 -3.92 -14.32 0.48
C SER A 67 -4.84 -14.43 -0.74
N ILE A 68 -6.06 -13.91 -0.63
CA ILE A 68 -7.05 -13.93 -1.71
C ILE A 68 -6.56 -13.09 -2.91
N VAL A 69 -6.06 -11.88 -2.65
CA VAL A 69 -5.58 -10.98 -3.70
C VAL A 69 -4.33 -11.55 -4.38
N ALA A 70 -3.42 -12.19 -3.63
CA ALA A 70 -2.28 -12.93 -4.20
C ALA A 70 -2.76 -14.08 -5.11
N GLY A 71 -3.82 -14.78 -4.71
CA GLY A 71 -4.45 -15.82 -5.53
C GLY A 71 -5.07 -15.28 -6.81
N LEU A 72 -5.88 -14.22 -6.73
CA LEU A 72 -6.46 -13.54 -7.89
C LEU A 72 -5.39 -13.03 -8.86
N LYS A 73 -4.29 -12.50 -8.33
CA LYS A 73 -3.14 -12.08 -9.13
C LYS A 73 -2.47 -13.26 -9.82
N ALA A 74 -2.27 -14.37 -9.09
CA ALA A 74 -1.62 -15.57 -9.63
C ALA A 74 -2.38 -16.20 -10.80
N ILE A 75 -3.70 -16.15 -10.80
CA ILE A 75 -4.55 -16.62 -11.91
C ILE A 75 -4.73 -15.56 -13.02
N GLY A 76 -4.10 -14.38 -12.89
CA GLY A 76 -4.06 -13.36 -13.95
C GLY A 76 -5.32 -12.52 -14.11
N VAL A 77 -6.18 -12.43 -13.10
CA VAL A 77 -7.45 -11.67 -13.16
C VAL A 77 -7.20 -10.20 -13.50
N PHE A 78 -6.21 -9.59 -12.87
CA PHE A 78 -5.92 -8.16 -13.08
C PHE A 78 -5.29 -7.88 -14.44
N ASP A 79 -4.48 -8.81 -14.94
CA ASP A 79 -3.90 -8.72 -16.30
C ASP A 79 -5.00 -8.85 -17.37
N MET A 80 -5.94 -9.78 -17.16
CA MET A 80 -7.10 -9.97 -18.06
C MET A 80 -8.01 -8.74 -18.07
N LEU A 81 -8.30 -8.18 -16.89
CA LEU A 81 -9.12 -6.96 -16.78
C LEU A 81 -8.43 -5.78 -17.48
N ALA A 82 -7.14 -5.56 -17.23
CA ALA A 82 -6.37 -4.51 -17.88
C ALA A 82 -6.34 -4.69 -19.41
N LYS A 83 -6.09 -5.91 -19.90
CA LYS A 83 -6.12 -6.23 -21.33
C LYS A 83 -7.48 -5.89 -21.95
N LYS A 84 -8.57 -6.34 -21.33
CA LYS A 84 -9.95 -6.08 -21.84
C LYS A 84 -10.25 -4.58 -21.92
N LEU A 85 -9.90 -3.82 -20.90
CA LEU A 85 -10.14 -2.39 -20.86
C LEU A 85 -9.23 -1.63 -21.84
N LEU A 86 -7.97 -2.04 -21.98
CA LEU A 86 -7.03 -1.44 -22.92
C LEU A 86 -7.44 -1.65 -24.37
N MET A 87 -8.05 -2.81 -24.72
CA MET A 87 -8.58 -3.04 -26.07
C MET A 87 -9.68 -2.06 -26.49
N GLY A 88 -10.45 -1.56 -25.51
CA GLY A 88 -11.50 -0.54 -25.73
C GLY A 88 -10.99 0.90 -25.82
N THR A 89 -9.69 1.14 -25.57
CA THR A 89 -9.13 2.49 -25.42
C THR A 89 -8.43 2.95 -26.70
N SER A 90 -8.55 4.22 -27.07
CA SER A 90 -7.93 4.81 -28.26
C SER A 90 -6.88 5.84 -27.90
N GLY A 91 -5.75 5.82 -28.64
CA GLY A 91 -4.67 6.78 -28.53
C GLY A 91 -3.84 6.69 -27.24
N THR A 92 -2.65 7.28 -27.26
CA THR A 92 -1.69 7.26 -26.13
C THR A 92 -2.28 7.82 -24.85
N VAL A 93 -2.96 8.97 -24.93
CA VAL A 93 -3.56 9.64 -23.74
C VAL A 93 -4.66 8.79 -23.10
N GLY A 94 -5.49 8.11 -23.94
CA GLY A 94 -6.51 7.18 -23.44
C GLY A 94 -5.89 6.03 -22.66
N VAL A 95 -4.82 5.44 -23.17
CA VAL A 95 -4.07 4.37 -22.50
C VAL A 95 -3.47 4.84 -21.17
N ILE A 96 -2.81 6.01 -21.17
CA ILE A 96 -2.25 6.60 -19.94
C ILE A 96 -3.34 6.85 -18.91
N ARG A 97 -4.46 7.47 -19.32
CA ARG A 97 -5.62 7.71 -18.44
C ARG A 97 -6.13 6.42 -17.84
N LEU A 98 -6.34 5.39 -18.66
CA LEU A 98 -6.83 4.10 -18.19
C LEU A 98 -5.88 3.47 -17.17
N LEU A 99 -4.56 3.44 -17.43
CA LEU A 99 -3.57 2.85 -16.53
C LEU A 99 -3.50 3.57 -15.17
N VAL A 100 -3.68 4.88 -15.14
CA VAL A 100 -3.75 5.66 -13.90
C VAL A 100 -5.06 5.38 -13.17
N LEU A 101 -6.20 5.36 -13.88
CA LEU A 101 -7.51 5.10 -13.28
C LEU A 101 -7.66 3.66 -12.79
N LEU A 102 -7.00 2.69 -13.44
CA LEU A 102 -6.93 1.32 -12.91
C LEU A 102 -6.27 1.29 -11.52
N CYS A 103 -5.17 2.03 -11.31
CA CYS A 103 -4.58 2.15 -9.98
C CYS A 103 -5.53 2.82 -8.99
N PHE A 104 -6.25 3.87 -9.41
CA PHE A 104 -7.18 4.59 -8.55
C PHE A 104 -8.34 3.69 -8.07
N PHE A 105 -9.07 3.06 -9.00
CA PHE A 105 -10.26 2.28 -8.65
C PHE A 105 -9.93 0.92 -8.06
N LEU A 106 -8.91 0.23 -8.57
CA LEU A 106 -8.58 -1.09 -8.05
C LEU A 106 -7.90 -1.03 -6.69
N SER A 107 -7.18 0.06 -6.35
CA SER A 107 -6.65 0.24 -5.00
C SER A 107 -7.74 0.31 -3.92
N MET A 108 -8.97 0.65 -4.27
CA MET A 108 -10.11 0.59 -3.34
C MET A 108 -10.47 -0.84 -2.93
N VAL A 109 -10.06 -1.83 -3.71
CA VAL A 109 -10.48 -3.24 -3.55
C VAL A 109 -9.31 -4.16 -3.20
N ILE A 110 -8.13 -3.93 -3.81
CA ILE A 110 -6.98 -4.85 -3.72
C ILE A 110 -5.78 -4.30 -2.97
N THR A 111 -5.90 -3.17 -2.32
CA THR A 111 -4.89 -2.33 -1.68
C THR A 111 -4.01 -1.54 -2.67
N ASN A 112 -3.53 -0.37 -2.19
CA ASN A 112 -2.65 0.51 -2.98
C ASN A 112 -1.36 -0.18 -3.43
N ASP A 113 -0.73 -0.96 -2.54
CA ASP A 113 0.54 -1.63 -2.81
C ASP A 113 0.39 -2.68 -3.91
N VAL A 114 -0.67 -3.51 -3.84
CA VAL A 114 -0.94 -4.54 -4.84
C VAL A 114 -1.32 -3.93 -6.19
N ALA A 115 -2.08 -2.84 -6.19
CA ALA A 115 -2.39 -2.09 -7.41
C ALA A 115 -1.11 -1.63 -8.12
N LEU A 116 -0.15 -1.04 -7.37
CA LEU A 116 1.11 -0.58 -7.94
C LEU A 116 2.04 -1.72 -8.39
N ILE A 117 2.18 -2.78 -7.58
CA ILE A 117 2.97 -3.96 -7.97
C ILE A 117 2.41 -4.62 -9.25
N THR A 118 1.14 -4.41 -9.55
CA THR A 118 0.48 -4.98 -10.73
C THR A 118 0.56 -4.04 -11.94
N PHE A 119 0.20 -2.78 -11.77
CA PHE A 119 -0.02 -1.88 -12.89
C PHE A 119 1.16 -0.97 -13.24
N VAL A 120 2.12 -0.74 -12.34
CA VAL A 120 3.34 0.00 -12.69
C VAL A 120 4.20 -0.77 -13.69
N PRO A 121 4.52 -2.07 -13.51
CA PRO A 121 5.23 -2.83 -14.53
C PRO A 121 4.51 -2.86 -15.87
N LEU A 122 3.18 -2.99 -15.86
CA LEU A 122 2.38 -2.97 -17.07
C LEU A 122 2.48 -1.61 -17.80
N ALA A 123 2.41 -0.52 -17.05
CA ALA A 123 2.58 0.82 -17.59
C ALA A 123 3.97 1.01 -18.21
N LEU A 124 5.03 0.54 -17.55
CA LEU A 124 6.40 0.59 -18.07
C LEU A 124 6.52 -0.18 -19.40
N ILE A 125 5.99 -1.41 -19.46
CA ILE A 125 6.01 -2.22 -20.70
C ILE A 125 5.29 -1.48 -21.84
N ILE A 126 4.14 -0.88 -21.58
CA ILE A 126 3.35 -0.18 -22.59
C ILE A 126 4.04 1.09 -23.05
N VAL A 127 4.57 1.88 -22.11
CA VAL A 127 5.25 3.16 -22.42
C VAL A 127 6.52 2.91 -23.22
N HIS A 128 7.27 1.83 -22.98
CA HIS A 128 8.46 1.48 -23.78
C HIS A 128 8.15 1.07 -25.24
N LYS A 129 6.90 0.74 -25.53
CA LYS A 129 6.48 0.48 -26.91
C LYS A 129 6.06 1.74 -27.67
N LEU A 130 6.01 2.88 -26.99
CA LEU A 130 5.77 4.18 -27.63
C LEU A 130 7.04 4.70 -28.31
N PRO A 131 6.92 5.63 -29.27
CA PRO A 131 8.06 6.37 -29.81
C PRO A 131 8.91 6.98 -28.69
N LYS A 132 10.23 7.09 -28.91
CA LYS A 132 11.22 7.48 -27.90
C LYS A 132 10.88 8.82 -27.21
N GLU A 133 10.36 9.78 -27.95
CA GLU A 133 9.97 11.10 -27.45
C GLU A 133 8.79 10.98 -26.45
N LEU A 134 7.77 10.18 -26.78
CA LEU A 134 6.63 9.91 -25.91
C LEU A 134 7.03 9.07 -24.69
N THR A 135 7.90 8.09 -24.89
CA THR A 135 8.46 7.28 -23.78
C THR A 135 9.17 8.20 -22.78
N ASN A 136 10.09 9.04 -23.23
CA ASN A 136 10.81 9.99 -22.37
C ASN A 136 9.88 10.96 -21.65
N TYR A 137 8.80 11.36 -22.29
CA TYR A 137 7.82 12.29 -21.72
C TYR A 137 6.95 11.64 -20.66
N TRP A 138 6.43 10.42 -20.90
CA TRP A 138 5.42 9.79 -20.07
C TRP A 138 5.99 8.89 -18.97
N LEU A 139 7.15 8.27 -19.16
CA LEU A 139 7.70 7.23 -18.29
C LEU A 139 7.64 7.59 -16.80
N LEU A 140 8.19 8.72 -16.41
CA LEU A 140 8.25 9.13 -15.01
C LEU A 140 6.91 9.70 -14.52
N LYS A 141 6.19 10.39 -15.40
CA LYS A 141 4.90 11.01 -15.06
C LYS A 141 3.83 9.96 -14.78
N ILE A 142 3.71 8.92 -15.63
CA ILE A 142 2.70 7.88 -15.43
C ILE A 142 2.91 7.15 -14.11
N VAL A 143 4.15 6.83 -13.76
CA VAL A 143 4.45 6.13 -12.50
C VAL A 143 4.14 7.03 -11.29
N ALA A 144 4.46 8.33 -11.34
CA ALA A 144 4.08 9.28 -10.31
C ALA A 144 2.55 9.44 -10.20
N MET A 145 1.84 9.54 -11.34
CA MET A 145 0.37 9.58 -11.40
C MET A 145 -0.25 8.32 -10.82
N GLN A 146 0.24 7.12 -11.19
CA GLN A 146 -0.25 5.85 -10.65
C GLN A 146 -0.04 5.75 -9.14
N THR A 147 1.08 6.26 -8.63
CA THR A 147 1.38 6.23 -7.19
C THR A 147 0.39 7.10 -6.41
N ILE A 148 0.17 8.33 -6.86
CA ILE A 148 -0.81 9.24 -6.24
C ILE A 148 -2.23 8.67 -6.38
N ALA A 149 -2.56 8.13 -7.55
CA ALA A 149 -3.85 7.49 -7.82
C ALA A 149 -4.12 6.31 -6.86
N ALA A 150 -3.14 5.44 -6.65
CA ALA A 150 -3.28 4.31 -5.74
C ALA A 150 -3.43 4.75 -4.28
N ASN A 151 -2.64 5.72 -3.82
CA ASN A 151 -2.75 6.25 -2.45
C ASN A 151 -4.10 6.92 -2.20
N LEU A 152 -4.55 7.78 -3.12
CA LEU A 152 -5.78 8.55 -2.95
C LEU A 152 -7.06 7.78 -3.31
N GLY A 153 -6.98 6.77 -4.17
CA GLY A 153 -8.08 5.84 -4.42
C GLY A 153 -8.34 4.94 -3.22
N SER A 154 -7.27 4.35 -2.68
CA SER A 154 -7.36 3.38 -1.58
C SER A 154 -7.98 3.94 -0.30
N MET A 155 -7.98 5.26 -0.10
CA MET A 155 -8.53 5.86 1.11
C MET A 155 -10.05 5.75 1.23
N LEU A 156 -10.77 5.48 0.11
CA LEU A 156 -12.24 5.47 0.10
C LEU A 156 -12.85 4.28 0.83
N THR A 157 -12.15 3.16 0.93
CA THR A 157 -12.69 1.93 1.49
C THR A 157 -11.89 1.40 2.68
N PRO A 158 -12.51 0.62 3.58
CA PRO A 158 -11.79 0.01 4.70
C PRO A 158 -10.65 -0.92 4.26
N ILE A 159 -10.80 -1.60 3.12
CA ILE A 159 -9.85 -2.60 2.62
C ILE A 159 -8.81 -2.02 1.67
N GLY A 160 -8.92 -0.75 1.27
CA GLY A 160 -8.02 -0.12 0.31
C GLY A 160 -6.57 0.02 0.78
N ASN A 161 -6.36 0.09 2.10
CA ASN A 161 -5.03 0.08 2.70
C ASN A 161 -5.06 -0.46 4.15
N PRO A 162 -3.92 -0.96 4.67
CA PRO A 162 -3.86 -1.60 5.98
C PRO A 162 -4.25 -0.67 7.14
N GLN A 163 -3.86 0.61 7.09
CA GLN A 163 -4.19 1.57 8.15
C GLN A 163 -5.69 1.88 8.21
N ASN A 164 -6.38 1.92 7.07
CA ASN A 164 -7.83 2.10 7.05
C ASN A 164 -8.52 0.92 7.72
N LEU A 165 -8.13 -0.31 7.36
CA LEU A 165 -8.73 -1.51 7.93
C LEU A 165 -8.58 -1.51 9.47
N TYR A 166 -7.41 -1.15 9.96
CA TYR A 166 -7.12 -1.08 11.38
C TYR A 166 -7.91 0.03 12.08
N LEU A 167 -7.81 1.29 11.60
CA LEU A 167 -8.48 2.43 12.23
C LEU A 167 -10.00 2.33 12.14
N TYR A 168 -10.53 1.82 11.03
CA TYR A 168 -11.94 1.51 10.85
C TYR A 168 -12.47 0.51 11.89
N ALA A 169 -11.73 -0.58 12.09
CA ALA A 169 -12.09 -1.59 13.09
C ALA A 169 -11.99 -1.02 14.52
N ARG A 170 -10.95 -0.23 14.79
CA ARG A 170 -10.71 0.41 16.09
C ARG A 170 -11.78 1.45 16.43
N ALA A 171 -12.23 2.22 15.44
CA ALA A 171 -13.29 3.22 15.57
C ALA A 171 -14.68 2.62 15.75
N GLY A 172 -14.87 1.34 15.47
CA GLY A 172 -16.20 0.71 15.44
C GLY A 172 -17.14 1.31 14.40
N MET A 173 -16.59 1.93 13.35
CA MET A 173 -17.36 2.61 12.30
C MET A 173 -18.06 1.61 11.39
N SER A 174 -19.18 2.02 10.78
CA SER A 174 -19.74 1.32 9.62
C SER A 174 -18.97 1.64 8.34
N ALA A 175 -19.02 0.75 7.34
CA ALA A 175 -18.39 1.01 6.04
C ALA A 175 -18.95 2.26 5.36
N THR A 176 -20.25 2.53 5.54
CA THR A 176 -20.90 3.73 5.02
C THR A 176 -20.33 5.01 5.66
N GLU A 177 -20.10 5.02 6.97
CA GLU A 177 -19.50 6.15 7.67
C GLU A 177 -18.09 6.46 7.16
N LEU A 178 -17.25 5.42 6.98
CA LEU A 178 -15.90 5.64 6.43
C LEU A 178 -15.97 6.15 4.99
N ILE A 179 -16.80 5.54 4.15
CA ILE A 179 -16.99 6.00 2.76
C ILE A 179 -17.47 7.44 2.72
N THR A 180 -18.47 7.81 3.53
CA THR A 180 -18.99 9.19 3.60
C THR A 180 -17.91 10.16 4.06
N LEU A 181 -17.09 9.78 5.05
CA LEU A 181 -15.97 10.59 5.55
C LEU A 181 -14.93 10.84 4.46
N MET A 182 -14.57 9.81 3.68
CA MET A 182 -13.46 9.88 2.74
C MET A 182 -13.88 10.24 1.30
N LEU A 183 -15.19 10.20 1.00
CA LEU A 183 -15.71 10.46 -0.34
C LEU A 183 -15.34 11.86 -0.88
N PRO A 184 -15.45 12.96 -0.13
CA PRO A 184 -15.07 14.28 -0.63
C PRO A 184 -13.59 14.34 -1.04
N TYR A 185 -12.70 13.74 -0.24
CA TYR A 185 -11.26 13.70 -0.53
C TYR A 185 -10.95 12.84 -1.74
N SER A 186 -11.58 11.66 -1.85
CA SER A 186 -11.40 10.74 -2.96
C SER A 186 -11.94 11.32 -4.26
N ALA A 187 -13.12 11.95 -4.24
CA ALA A 187 -13.72 12.59 -5.41
C ALA A 187 -12.89 13.79 -5.89
N ALA A 188 -12.43 14.65 -4.98
CA ALA A 188 -11.55 15.77 -5.31
C ALA A 188 -10.21 15.28 -5.89
N SER A 189 -9.65 14.21 -5.34
CA SER A 189 -8.44 13.55 -5.85
C SER A 189 -8.62 13.04 -7.27
N PHE A 190 -9.75 12.40 -7.55
CA PHE A 190 -10.10 11.89 -8.86
C PHE A 190 -10.15 13.02 -9.89
N ILE A 191 -10.84 14.11 -9.58
CA ILE A 191 -10.93 15.30 -10.44
C ILE A 191 -9.54 15.90 -10.69
N LEU A 192 -8.74 16.06 -9.63
CA LEU A 192 -7.40 16.62 -9.73
C LEU A 192 -6.46 15.74 -10.57
N LEU A 193 -6.58 14.42 -10.47
CA LEU A 193 -5.86 13.46 -11.31
C LEU A 193 -6.24 13.61 -12.79
N LEU A 194 -7.55 13.72 -13.09
CA LEU A 194 -8.01 13.93 -14.47
C LEU A 194 -7.48 15.24 -15.05
N ILE A 195 -7.51 16.31 -14.26
CA ILE A 195 -6.94 17.61 -14.65
C ILE A 195 -5.44 17.47 -14.94
N TRP A 196 -4.68 16.82 -14.06
CA TRP A 196 -3.24 16.62 -14.27
C TRP A 196 -2.94 15.78 -15.51
N ILE A 197 -3.68 14.71 -15.74
CA ILE A 197 -3.55 13.88 -16.96
C ILE A 197 -3.83 14.75 -18.20
N GLN A 198 -4.87 15.59 -18.17
CA GLN A 198 -5.24 16.43 -19.30
C GLN A 198 -4.18 17.52 -19.58
N ILE A 199 -3.68 18.18 -18.53
CA ILE A 199 -2.58 19.16 -18.68
C ILE A 199 -1.32 18.50 -19.26
N ALA A 200 -0.98 17.30 -18.77
CA ALA A 200 0.15 16.54 -19.30
C ALA A 200 -0.08 16.12 -20.75
N ALA A 201 -1.31 15.76 -21.12
CA ALA A 201 -1.67 15.38 -22.49
C ALA A 201 -1.51 16.53 -23.48
N VAL A 202 -1.96 17.74 -23.11
CA VAL A 202 -1.81 18.94 -23.97
C VAL A 202 -0.35 19.30 -24.22
N LYS A 203 0.53 19.04 -23.23
CA LYS A 203 1.99 19.30 -23.31
C LYS A 203 2.79 18.14 -23.91
N ALA A 204 2.14 17.02 -24.25
CA ALA A 204 2.82 15.86 -24.83
C ALA A 204 3.26 16.13 -26.26
N PRO A 205 4.40 15.58 -26.71
CA PRO A 205 4.80 15.68 -28.10
C PRO A 205 3.74 15.11 -29.04
N HIS A 206 3.40 15.87 -30.10
CA HIS A 206 2.51 15.41 -31.15
C HIS A 206 3.32 14.61 -32.18
N ILE A 207 3.04 13.30 -32.26
CA ILE A 207 3.67 12.44 -33.27
C ILE A 207 2.58 12.01 -34.25
N HIS A 208 2.69 12.48 -35.49
CA HIS A 208 1.77 12.08 -36.56
C HIS A 208 2.02 10.63 -36.98
N GLY A 209 0.95 9.88 -37.18
CA GLY A 209 1.02 8.53 -37.77
C GLY A 209 1.23 7.37 -36.78
N PHE A 210 1.18 7.61 -35.45
CA PHE A 210 1.18 6.53 -34.48
C PHE A 210 -0.23 5.97 -34.35
N GLU A 211 -0.60 5.10 -35.29
CA GLU A 211 -1.81 4.31 -35.20
C GLU A 211 -1.64 3.18 -34.20
N LYS A 212 -2.75 2.85 -33.53
CA LYS A 212 -2.88 1.83 -32.51
C LYS A 212 -2.55 0.44 -33.09
N ASP A 213 -1.31 0.02 -32.98
CA ASP A 213 -0.98 -1.35 -33.27
C ASP A 213 -1.55 -2.25 -32.16
N LYS A 214 -2.62 -2.98 -32.48
CA LYS A 214 -3.29 -3.91 -31.55
C LYS A 214 -2.34 -5.01 -31.04
N THR A 215 -1.19 -5.19 -31.70
CA THR A 215 -0.15 -6.14 -31.30
C THR A 215 0.70 -5.63 -30.12
N LEU A 216 0.59 -4.33 -29.75
CA LEU A 216 1.28 -3.75 -28.60
C LEU A 216 0.92 -4.43 -27.27
N LEU A 217 -0.21 -5.13 -27.20
CA LEU A 217 -0.70 -5.82 -26.03
C LEU A 217 -0.31 -7.31 -26.06
N GLY A 218 0.97 -7.62 -26.21
CA GLY A 218 1.51 -9.00 -26.12
C GLY A 218 1.39 -9.57 -24.69
N PHE A 219 0.17 -9.72 -24.21
CA PHE A 219 -0.11 -10.48 -23.01
C PHE A 219 0.00 -11.97 -23.34
N SER A 220 0.85 -12.68 -22.63
CA SER A 220 0.91 -14.13 -22.68
C SER A 220 -0.47 -14.70 -22.35
N ASP A 221 -1.06 -15.41 -23.27
CA ASP A 221 -2.30 -16.14 -23.03
C ASP A 221 -2.02 -17.32 -22.08
N ARG A 222 -1.82 -17.05 -20.80
CA ARG A 222 -1.87 -18.07 -19.75
C ARG A 222 -3.33 -18.46 -19.50
N ARG A 223 -3.98 -18.98 -20.53
CA ARG A 223 -5.25 -19.70 -20.40
C ARG A 223 -4.98 -21.06 -19.74
N LYS A 224 -4.85 -21.10 -18.44
CA LYS A 224 -5.34 -22.27 -17.70
C LYS A 224 -6.79 -21.96 -17.31
N ASN A 225 -7.66 -22.97 -17.50
CA ASN A 225 -9.07 -22.93 -17.12
C ASN A 225 -9.21 -22.73 -15.59
N ASN A 226 -9.12 -21.48 -15.12
CA ASN A 226 -9.02 -21.14 -13.70
C ASN A 226 -10.35 -20.63 -13.14
N MET A 227 -11.49 -20.96 -13.81
CA MET A 227 -12.82 -20.49 -13.38
C MET A 227 -13.17 -20.97 -11.98
N GLU A 228 -12.85 -22.21 -11.62
CA GLU A 228 -13.05 -22.73 -10.24
C GLU A 228 -12.30 -21.91 -9.20
N TYR A 229 -11.02 -21.61 -9.47
CA TYR A 229 -10.21 -20.80 -8.56
C TYR A 229 -10.74 -19.37 -8.47
N LEU A 230 -11.18 -18.78 -9.59
CA LEU A 230 -11.75 -17.44 -9.61
C LEU A 230 -13.01 -17.38 -8.74
N VAL A 231 -13.95 -18.31 -8.94
CA VAL A 231 -15.20 -18.37 -8.17
C VAL A 231 -14.88 -18.58 -6.67
N ALA A 232 -13.98 -19.49 -6.34
CA ALA A 232 -13.59 -19.73 -4.96
C ALA A 232 -13.00 -18.48 -4.29
N TYR A 233 -12.06 -17.78 -4.98
CA TYR A 233 -11.49 -16.54 -4.45
C TYR A 233 -12.53 -15.43 -4.31
N LEU A 234 -13.48 -15.31 -5.24
CA LEU A 234 -14.56 -14.32 -5.14
C LEU A 234 -15.50 -14.61 -3.96
N ILE A 235 -15.82 -15.88 -3.71
CA ILE A 235 -16.61 -16.29 -2.54
C ILE A 235 -15.86 -15.98 -1.25
N LEU A 236 -14.58 -16.37 -1.14
CA LEU A 236 -13.76 -16.07 0.04
C LEU A 236 -13.62 -14.55 0.26
N PHE A 237 -13.49 -13.79 -0.82
CA PHE A 237 -13.45 -12.33 -0.76
C PHE A 237 -14.76 -11.75 -0.24
N ALA A 238 -15.91 -12.23 -0.74
CA ALA A 238 -17.22 -11.81 -0.26
C ALA A 238 -17.41 -12.11 1.24
N ILE A 239 -16.96 -13.30 1.70
CA ILE A 239 -16.96 -13.65 3.13
C ILE A 239 -16.09 -12.70 3.95
N CYS A 240 -14.90 -12.32 3.45
CA CYS A 240 -14.06 -11.31 4.11
C CYS A 240 -14.78 -9.95 4.19
N LEU A 241 -15.49 -9.54 3.13
CA LEU A 241 -16.26 -8.28 3.14
C LEU A 241 -17.39 -8.30 4.17
N LEU A 242 -18.06 -9.42 4.38
CA LEU A 242 -19.06 -9.58 5.45
C LEU A 242 -18.43 -9.42 6.85
N THR A 243 -17.19 -9.87 7.02
CA THR A 243 -16.43 -9.66 8.25
C THR A 243 -16.01 -8.20 8.43
N VAL A 244 -15.57 -7.55 7.37
CA VAL A 244 -15.27 -6.11 7.38
C VAL A 244 -16.53 -5.32 7.76
N ALA A 245 -17.69 -5.69 7.21
CA ALA A 245 -18.99 -5.09 7.54
C ALA A 245 -19.51 -5.45 8.96
N HIS A 246 -18.73 -6.12 9.80
CA HIS A 246 -19.08 -6.54 11.17
C HIS A 246 -20.25 -7.54 11.24
N ILE A 247 -20.60 -8.25 10.15
CA ILE A 247 -21.71 -9.21 10.09
C ILE A 247 -21.29 -10.57 10.64
N ILE A 248 -20.06 -11.02 10.34
CA ILE A 248 -19.53 -12.31 10.79
C ILE A 248 -18.18 -12.14 11.51
N PRO A 249 -17.83 -13.03 12.46
CA PRO A 249 -16.56 -12.95 13.17
C PRO A 249 -15.39 -13.34 12.28
N TYR A 250 -14.20 -12.74 12.52
CA TYR A 250 -13.01 -12.89 11.67
C TYR A 250 -12.44 -14.32 11.64
N GLN A 251 -12.73 -15.13 12.62
CA GLN A 251 -12.30 -16.53 12.71
C GLN A 251 -12.83 -17.36 11.53
N ILE A 252 -14.05 -17.06 11.06
CA ILE A 252 -14.69 -17.79 9.94
C ILE A 252 -13.88 -17.63 8.65
N PRO A 253 -13.67 -16.42 8.08
CA PRO A 253 -12.85 -16.27 6.88
C PRO A 253 -11.42 -16.74 7.11
N PHE A 254 -10.84 -16.55 8.30
CA PHE A 254 -9.48 -16.96 8.60
C PHE A 254 -9.29 -18.47 8.44
N VAL A 255 -10.18 -19.28 9.04
CA VAL A 255 -10.14 -20.74 8.90
C VAL A 255 -10.41 -21.16 7.46
N LEU A 256 -11.44 -20.60 6.81
CA LEU A 256 -11.80 -20.94 5.43
C LEU A 256 -10.66 -20.65 4.45
N VAL A 257 -10.01 -19.49 4.56
CA VAL A 257 -8.88 -19.11 3.69
C VAL A 257 -7.69 -20.02 3.92
N ILE A 258 -7.33 -20.30 5.18
CA ILE A 258 -6.22 -21.23 5.48
C ILE A 258 -6.50 -22.62 4.92
N VAL A 259 -7.68 -23.18 5.19
CA VAL A 259 -8.05 -24.52 4.71
C VAL A 259 -8.02 -24.56 3.18
N TYR A 260 -8.62 -23.57 2.52
CA TYR A 260 -8.61 -23.50 1.06
C TYR A 260 -7.18 -23.41 0.49
N MET A 261 -6.32 -22.56 1.07
CA MET A 261 -4.93 -22.42 0.64
C MET A 261 -4.12 -23.71 0.84
N LEU A 262 -4.28 -24.37 2.00
CA LEU A 262 -3.58 -25.62 2.28
C LEU A 262 -3.99 -26.77 1.35
N LEU A 263 -5.27 -26.85 0.98
CA LEU A 263 -5.79 -27.94 0.17
C LEU A 263 -5.60 -27.73 -1.33
N ARG A 264 -5.73 -26.48 -1.80
CA ARG A 264 -5.81 -26.17 -3.24
C ARG A 264 -4.65 -25.34 -3.78
N ASN A 265 -3.99 -24.51 -2.95
CA ASN A 265 -2.98 -23.56 -3.44
C ASN A 265 -1.95 -23.17 -2.38
N ARG A 266 -1.14 -24.12 -1.95
CA ARG A 266 -0.09 -23.92 -0.92
C ARG A 266 0.93 -22.86 -1.29
N GLU A 267 1.22 -22.69 -2.59
CA GLU A 267 2.18 -21.69 -3.05
C GLU A 267 1.74 -20.25 -2.74
N ASN A 268 0.45 -19.99 -2.69
CA ASN A 268 -0.04 -18.65 -2.39
C ASN A 268 0.19 -18.22 -0.94
N ILE A 269 0.34 -19.17 -0.01
CA ILE A 269 0.72 -18.86 1.38
C ILE A 269 2.07 -18.15 1.42
N SER A 270 3.03 -18.57 0.61
CA SER A 270 4.36 -17.95 0.55
C SER A 270 4.36 -16.56 -0.11
N ARG A 271 3.27 -16.18 -0.76
CA ARG A 271 3.12 -14.87 -1.45
C ARG A 271 2.48 -13.80 -0.58
N VAL A 272 2.04 -14.15 0.63
CA VAL A 272 1.53 -13.19 1.62
C VAL A 272 2.67 -12.32 2.12
N ASP A 273 2.39 -11.03 2.32
CA ASP A 273 3.37 -10.10 2.91
C ASP A 273 3.45 -10.29 4.43
N TYR A 274 4.25 -11.27 4.83
CA TYR A 274 4.52 -11.52 6.25
C TYR A 274 5.32 -10.38 6.91
N SER A 275 6.11 -9.62 6.13
CA SER A 275 6.84 -8.46 6.67
C SER A 275 5.86 -7.42 7.22
N LEU A 276 4.77 -7.19 6.51
CA LEU A 276 3.71 -6.29 6.98
C LEU A 276 3.06 -6.81 8.27
N LEU A 277 2.68 -8.09 8.33
CA LEU A 277 2.05 -8.68 9.52
C LEU A 277 2.95 -8.60 10.76
N VAL A 278 4.23 -8.95 10.60
CA VAL A 278 5.22 -8.86 11.70
C VAL A 278 5.47 -7.41 12.11
N THR A 279 5.44 -6.47 11.16
CA THR A 279 5.52 -5.03 11.44
C THR A 279 4.37 -4.59 12.33
N PHE A 280 3.13 -5.01 12.04
CA PHE A 280 1.96 -4.72 12.88
C PHE A 280 2.12 -5.27 14.29
N ILE A 281 2.54 -6.54 14.44
CA ILE A 281 2.77 -7.16 15.74
C ILE A 281 3.82 -6.37 16.54
N ALA A 282 4.96 -6.04 15.91
CA ALA A 282 6.02 -5.29 16.56
C ALA A 282 5.55 -3.89 17.01
N LEU A 283 4.78 -3.19 16.15
CA LEU A 283 4.22 -1.89 16.49
C LEU A 283 3.16 -1.98 17.59
N PHE A 284 2.30 -3.00 17.60
CA PHE A 284 1.34 -3.21 18.68
C PHE A 284 2.05 -3.37 20.03
N ILE A 285 3.13 -4.16 20.08
CA ILE A 285 3.94 -4.32 21.29
C ILE A 285 4.58 -2.99 21.70
N PHE A 286 5.20 -2.29 20.76
CA PHE A 286 5.83 -1.00 21.02
C PHE A 286 4.85 0.02 21.58
N ILE A 287 3.68 0.18 20.93
CA ILE A 287 2.65 1.14 21.32
C ILE A 287 2.01 0.76 22.66
N GLY A 288 1.70 -0.53 22.86
CA GLY A 288 1.18 -1.01 24.12
C GLY A 288 2.12 -0.72 25.30
N ASN A 289 3.43 -0.89 25.08
CA ASN A 289 4.43 -0.53 26.08
C ASN A 289 4.50 0.99 26.33
N LEU A 290 4.47 1.80 25.27
CA LEU A 290 4.48 3.26 25.39
C LEU A 290 3.25 3.79 26.13
N GLY A 291 2.08 3.21 25.89
CA GLY A 291 0.84 3.56 26.60
C GLY A 291 0.90 3.28 28.11
N ARG A 292 1.81 2.40 28.57
CA ARG A 292 2.05 2.14 29.99
C ARG A 292 3.08 3.09 30.63
N ILE A 293 3.65 4.03 29.86
CA ILE A 293 4.57 5.05 30.36
C ILE A 293 3.80 6.37 30.47
N PRO A 294 3.37 6.81 31.69
CA PRO A 294 2.48 7.95 31.85
C PRO A 294 3.00 9.25 31.25
N GLN A 295 4.32 9.50 31.35
CA GLN A 295 4.94 10.71 30.83
C GLN A 295 4.87 10.79 29.31
N PHE A 296 5.05 9.64 28.64
CA PHE A 296 4.98 9.54 27.18
C PHE A 296 3.56 9.64 26.68
N SER A 297 2.63 8.94 27.34
CA SER A 297 1.20 8.99 26.99
C SER A 297 0.67 10.43 27.09
N SER A 298 0.87 11.09 28.23
CA SER A 298 0.43 12.47 28.45
C SER A 298 1.10 13.46 27.47
N PHE A 299 2.33 13.22 27.07
CA PHE A 299 3.03 14.06 26.09
C PHE A 299 2.37 13.92 24.70
N LEU A 300 2.14 12.70 24.22
CA LEU A 300 1.48 12.49 22.91
C LEU A 300 0.04 12.96 22.91
N GLU A 301 -0.75 12.67 23.94
CA GLU A 301 -2.12 13.13 24.07
C GLU A 301 -2.20 14.68 24.01
N ARG A 302 -1.28 15.38 24.66
CA ARG A 302 -1.21 16.86 24.64
C ARG A 302 -0.86 17.39 23.25
N ILE A 303 0.06 16.76 22.52
CA ILE A 303 0.43 17.18 21.17
C ILE A 303 -0.73 16.97 20.21
N MET A 304 -1.46 15.88 20.41
CA MET A 304 -2.53 15.46 19.50
C MET A 304 -3.83 16.22 19.73
N ALA A 305 -4.12 16.63 20.97
CA ALA A 305 -5.41 17.22 21.36
C ALA A 305 -5.85 18.34 20.40
N GLY A 306 -6.90 18.10 19.62
CA GLY A 306 -7.44 19.01 18.61
C GLY A 306 -6.57 19.21 17.36
N ARG A 307 -5.50 18.41 17.18
CA ARG A 307 -4.55 18.50 16.06
C ARG A 307 -4.24 17.12 15.45
N GLU A 308 -5.09 16.13 15.68
CA GLU A 308 -4.86 14.74 15.35
C GLU A 308 -4.58 14.56 13.85
N THR A 309 -5.36 15.23 12.98
CA THR A 309 -5.17 15.18 11.52
C THR A 309 -3.78 15.67 11.12
N PHE A 310 -3.37 16.86 11.61
CA PHE A 310 -2.07 17.42 11.26
C PHE A 310 -0.92 16.61 11.83
N THR A 311 -1.05 16.13 13.07
CA THR A 311 -0.06 15.25 13.71
C THR A 311 0.10 13.96 12.91
N ALA A 312 -0.99 13.36 12.44
CA ALA A 312 -0.96 12.16 11.62
C ALA A 312 -0.32 12.41 10.24
N ILE A 313 -0.58 13.55 9.61
CA ILE A 313 0.07 13.94 8.35
C ILE A 313 1.59 14.07 8.57
N LEU A 314 2.04 14.79 9.59
CA LEU A 314 3.45 15.01 9.89
C LEU A 314 4.16 13.72 10.27
N ALA A 315 3.56 12.90 11.14
CA ALA A 315 4.10 11.59 11.53
C ALA A 315 4.27 10.68 10.30
N SER A 316 3.32 10.69 9.37
CA SER A 316 3.40 9.92 8.14
C SER A 316 4.61 10.29 7.29
N GLN A 317 5.04 11.55 7.27
CA GLN A 317 6.22 12.00 6.51
C GLN A 317 7.53 11.37 7.01
N VAL A 318 7.56 10.99 8.28
CA VAL A 318 8.77 10.48 8.95
C VAL A 318 8.78 8.94 9.01
N MET A 319 7.65 8.34 9.37
CA MET A 319 7.58 6.91 9.67
C MET A 319 6.65 6.11 8.75
N SER A 320 6.05 6.72 7.73
CA SER A 320 5.00 6.18 6.88
C SER A 320 3.61 6.15 7.54
N ASN A 321 2.56 6.19 6.71
CA ASN A 321 1.16 6.33 7.15
C ASN A 321 0.67 5.14 7.99
N VAL A 322 1.11 3.90 7.70
CA VAL A 322 0.70 2.72 8.47
C VAL A 322 1.27 2.74 9.89
N PRO A 323 2.58 2.88 10.12
CA PRO A 323 3.13 3.04 11.47
C PRO A 323 2.58 4.27 12.21
N ALA A 324 2.35 5.39 11.50
CA ALA A 324 1.76 6.59 12.10
C ALA A 324 0.33 6.32 12.60
N ALA A 325 -0.50 5.65 11.80
CA ALA A 325 -1.85 5.26 12.19
C ALA A 325 -1.86 4.39 13.46
N LEU A 326 -1.01 3.37 13.47
CA LEU A 326 -0.87 2.47 14.62
C LEU A 326 -0.41 3.24 15.85
N LEU A 327 0.71 3.99 15.74
CA LEU A 327 1.28 4.71 16.88
C LEU A 327 0.26 5.69 17.49
N LEU A 328 -0.33 6.54 16.67
CA LEU A 328 -1.17 7.63 17.16
C LEU A 328 -2.52 7.15 17.70
N SER A 329 -3.03 6.01 17.19
CA SER A 329 -4.29 5.42 17.66
C SER A 329 -4.28 4.93 19.11
N GLY A 330 -3.10 4.79 19.72
CA GLY A 330 -2.97 4.47 21.13
C GLY A 330 -3.15 5.66 22.08
N PHE A 331 -3.25 6.89 21.53
CA PHE A 331 -3.20 8.15 22.32
C PHE A 331 -4.31 9.13 21.97
N THR A 332 -5.31 8.71 21.22
CA THR A 332 -6.53 9.48 20.92
C THR A 332 -7.70 8.57 20.58
N ASP A 333 -8.91 9.02 20.89
CA ASP A 333 -10.15 8.38 20.46
C ASP A 333 -10.73 9.02 19.19
N ASN A 334 -10.09 10.07 18.66
CA ASN A 334 -10.52 10.71 17.43
C ASN A 334 -10.00 9.97 16.18
N TYR A 335 -10.49 8.74 16.02
CA TYR A 335 -10.10 7.88 14.89
C TYR A 335 -10.50 8.45 13.53
N ARG A 336 -11.57 9.28 13.46
CA ARG A 336 -11.97 9.98 12.22
C ARG A 336 -10.86 10.90 11.73
N ALA A 337 -10.32 11.72 12.64
CA ALA A 337 -9.20 12.61 12.33
C ALA A 337 -7.93 11.83 11.93
N LEU A 338 -7.65 10.70 12.59
CA LEU A 338 -6.53 9.82 12.21
C LEU A 338 -6.71 9.21 10.82
N ILE A 339 -7.92 8.74 10.48
CA ILE A 339 -8.21 8.20 9.14
C ILE A 339 -7.92 9.26 8.08
N VAL A 340 -8.47 10.46 8.24
CA VAL A 340 -8.21 11.56 7.29
C VAL A 340 -6.72 11.89 7.24
N GLY A 341 -6.11 12.12 8.41
CA GLY A 341 -4.72 12.54 8.51
C GLY A 341 -3.71 11.52 7.93
N THR A 342 -3.88 10.24 8.21
CA THR A 342 -2.96 9.20 7.70
C THR A 342 -3.14 8.92 6.21
N ASN A 343 -4.35 9.10 5.67
CA ASN A 343 -4.59 8.96 4.24
C ASN A 343 -4.01 10.16 3.46
N ILE A 344 -4.28 11.39 3.89
CA ILE A 344 -3.65 12.59 3.31
C ILE A 344 -2.14 12.54 3.52
N GLY A 345 -1.69 12.10 4.69
CA GLY A 345 -0.29 11.93 5.05
C GLY A 345 0.48 10.90 4.23
N GLY A 346 -0.21 10.02 3.49
CA GLY A 346 0.41 9.14 2.49
C GLY A 346 0.96 9.88 1.27
N LEU A 347 0.59 11.15 1.08
CA LEU A 347 1.18 12.09 0.13
C LEU A 347 2.42 12.76 0.75
N GLY A 348 3.26 13.39 -0.07
CA GLY A 348 4.43 14.17 0.37
C GLY A 348 5.73 13.46 0.10
N THR A 349 6.43 13.02 1.15
CA THR A 349 7.74 12.37 1.01
C THR A 349 7.65 10.95 0.45
N LEU A 350 8.77 10.43 -0.06
CA LEU A 350 8.85 9.05 -0.53
C LEU A 350 8.59 8.02 0.60
N ILE A 351 8.89 8.41 1.85
CA ILE A 351 8.72 7.55 3.03
C ILE A 351 7.26 7.56 3.51
N ALA A 352 6.50 8.58 3.17
CA ALA A 352 5.13 8.79 3.66
C ALA A 352 4.18 7.61 3.36
N SER A 353 4.45 6.85 2.29
CA SER A 353 3.70 5.63 1.94
C SER A 353 4.62 4.54 1.40
N MET A 354 4.40 3.30 1.82
CA MET A 354 5.10 2.14 1.24
C MET A 354 4.84 2.01 -0.27
N ALA A 355 3.65 2.36 -0.73
CA ALA A 355 3.28 2.42 -2.14
C ALA A 355 4.23 3.32 -2.95
N SER A 356 4.64 4.45 -2.39
CA SER A 356 5.61 5.37 -3.00
C SER A 356 6.99 4.73 -3.18
N LEU A 357 7.44 3.95 -2.19
CA LEU A 357 8.70 3.20 -2.26
C LEU A 357 8.66 2.09 -3.32
N ILE A 358 7.51 1.43 -3.51
CA ILE A 358 7.32 0.41 -4.55
C ILE A 358 7.55 1.04 -5.93
N SER A 359 6.89 2.14 -6.23
CA SER A 359 7.02 2.86 -7.50
C SER A 359 8.45 3.34 -7.74
N PHE A 360 9.09 3.89 -6.71
CA PHE A 360 10.50 4.29 -6.79
C PHE A 360 11.43 3.12 -7.09
N LYS A 361 11.20 1.94 -6.47
CA LYS A 361 12.00 0.74 -6.73
C LYS A 361 11.89 0.29 -8.19
N TYR A 362 10.73 0.40 -8.83
CA TYR A 362 10.56 0.08 -10.25
C TYR A 362 11.37 1.03 -11.13
N ILE A 363 11.29 2.33 -10.93
CA ILE A 363 12.09 3.32 -11.68
C ILE A 363 13.60 3.13 -11.41
N ALA A 364 13.98 2.85 -10.17
CA ALA A 364 15.36 2.62 -9.80
C ALA A 364 15.97 1.36 -10.44
N LYS A 365 15.14 0.35 -10.71
CA LYS A 365 15.52 -0.88 -11.43
C LYS A 365 15.61 -0.64 -12.93
N GLU A 366 14.70 0.17 -13.46
CA GLU A 366 14.64 0.53 -14.87
C GLU A 366 15.92 1.28 -15.32
N ASN A 367 16.22 2.40 -14.65
CA ASN A 367 17.43 3.16 -14.92
C ASN A 367 17.86 3.99 -13.70
N ARG A 368 19.08 3.74 -13.22
CA ARG A 368 19.64 4.47 -12.07
C ARG A 368 19.70 5.98 -12.25
N ASN A 369 19.95 6.45 -13.47
CA ASN A 369 20.07 7.87 -13.79
C ASN A 369 18.73 8.63 -13.74
N LEU A 370 17.60 7.90 -13.81
CA LEU A 370 16.27 8.50 -13.74
C LEU A 370 15.78 8.74 -12.29
N ARG A 371 16.48 8.23 -11.28
CA ARG A 371 16.06 8.32 -9.87
C ARG A 371 15.86 9.76 -9.41
N GLY A 372 16.84 10.64 -9.67
CA GLY A 372 16.76 12.04 -9.26
C GLY A 372 15.63 12.79 -9.98
N LYS A 373 15.49 12.58 -11.29
CA LYS A 373 14.39 13.17 -12.06
C LYS A 373 13.02 12.69 -11.59
N TYR A 374 12.90 11.38 -11.30
CA TYR A 374 11.66 10.82 -10.75
C TYR A 374 11.34 11.42 -9.40
N LEU A 375 12.31 11.49 -8.46
CA LEU A 375 12.11 12.10 -7.14
C LEU A 375 11.63 13.55 -7.27
N GLY A 376 12.18 14.34 -8.18
CA GLY A 376 11.74 15.71 -8.43
C GLY A 376 10.27 15.77 -8.87
N ILE A 377 9.88 14.99 -9.91
CA ILE A 377 8.50 14.93 -10.41
C ILE A 377 7.56 14.40 -9.32
N PHE A 378 7.95 13.31 -8.67
CA PHE A 378 7.17 12.68 -7.61
C PHE A 378 6.92 13.64 -6.45
N THR A 379 7.97 14.26 -5.88
CA THR A 379 7.85 15.16 -4.72
C THR A 379 7.04 16.40 -5.07
N ALA A 380 7.33 17.04 -6.21
CA ALA A 380 6.57 18.22 -6.64
C ALA A 380 5.07 17.91 -6.81
N SER A 381 4.75 16.79 -7.46
CA SER A 381 3.35 16.39 -7.66
C SER A 381 2.67 16.04 -6.34
N ASN A 382 3.33 15.28 -5.45
CA ASN A 382 2.78 14.93 -4.14
C ASN A 382 2.56 16.17 -3.26
N ILE A 383 3.46 17.16 -3.29
CA ILE A 383 3.28 18.42 -2.56
C ILE A 383 2.06 19.18 -3.07
N VAL A 384 1.86 19.27 -4.39
CA VAL A 384 0.68 19.94 -4.97
C VAL A 384 -0.60 19.25 -4.51
N PHE A 385 -0.66 17.92 -4.58
CA PHE A 385 -1.82 17.16 -4.11
C PHE A 385 -2.02 17.29 -2.59
N LEU A 386 -0.94 17.26 -1.80
CA LEU A 386 -0.99 17.43 -0.35
C LEU A 386 -1.55 18.82 0.03
N ILE A 387 -1.07 19.88 -0.59
CA ILE A 387 -1.57 21.24 -0.35
C ILE A 387 -3.05 21.33 -0.71
N PHE A 388 -3.45 20.79 -1.86
CA PHE A 388 -4.86 20.77 -2.26
C PHE A 388 -5.74 20.00 -1.25
N MET A 389 -5.27 18.85 -0.75
CA MET A 389 -5.99 18.07 0.26
C MET A 389 -6.07 18.78 1.62
N LEU A 390 -5.02 19.52 2.01
CA LEU A 390 -5.02 20.33 3.22
C LEU A 390 -6.01 21.49 3.12
N ILE A 391 -6.05 22.18 1.97
CA ILE A 391 -7.03 23.23 1.70
C ILE A 391 -8.44 22.65 1.75
N LEU A 392 -8.68 21.53 1.09
CA LEU A 392 -9.97 20.85 1.12
C LEU A 392 -10.37 20.46 2.55
N HIS A 393 -9.43 19.93 3.33
CA HIS A 393 -9.68 19.57 4.74
C HIS A 393 -10.07 20.79 5.58
N PHE A 394 -9.42 21.93 5.35
CA PHE A 394 -9.75 23.19 6.05
C PHE A 394 -11.20 23.66 5.77
N PHE A 395 -11.74 23.40 4.58
CA PHE A 395 -13.12 23.75 4.22
C PHE A 395 -14.17 22.72 4.67
N LEU A 396 -13.76 21.48 4.93
CA LEU A 396 -14.67 20.39 5.32
C LEU A 396 -14.73 20.19 6.84
N GLY A 397 -13.69 20.55 7.55
CA GLY A 397 -13.54 20.36 9.01
C GLY A 397 -13.65 21.61 9.77
#